data_d8ff6fa5da6997764d08122281b91e1a
#
_entry.id   d8ff6fa5da6997764d08122281b91e1a
#
_cell.length_a   1.000
_cell.length_b   1.000
_cell.length_c   1.000
_cell.angle_alpha   90.00
_cell.angle_beta   90.00
_cell.angle_gamma   90.00
#
_symmetry.space_group_name_H-M   'P 1'
#
loop_
_entity.id
_entity.type
_entity.pdbx_description
1 polymer ?
#
loop_
_entity_poly.entity_id
_entity_poly.type
_entity_poly.pdbx_seq_one_letter_code
_entity_poly.pdbx_strand_id
1 'polypeptide(L)'
;MADSIINVKELLSLAIRARERSYCPYSGISVGAALLTKGGKVYLGANIENSSFTPTVCAERVAFFKAISEGERDFAAIAIAGGKRGMPSNPDFPPCGVCRQVMSEFCSGDFRVIWGDGEQIADKTLKEILPCSFDKNNL
;
A
#
# COMPACT_ATOMS: atom_id res chain seq x y z
N MET A 1 20.04 -12.56 -1.61
CA MET A 1 18.76 -12.72 -0.94
C MET A 1 17.70 -11.92 -1.66
N ALA A 2 16.58 -12.53 -1.91
CA ALA A 2 15.50 -11.88 -2.66
C ALA A 2 14.99 -10.61 -1.97
N ASP A 3 14.98 -10.62 -0.66
CA ASP A 3 14.48 -9.49 0.14
C ASP A 3 15.43 -8.29 0.17
N SER A 4 16.68 -8.45 -0.27
CA SER A 4 17.62 -7.34 -0.30
C SER A 4 17.53 -6.53 -1.60
N ILE A 5 16.82 -7.04 -2.60
CA ILE A 5 16.66 -6.39 -3.91
C ILE A 5 15.19 -6.21 -4.21
N ILE A 6 14.73 -4.97 -4.11
CA ILE A 6 13.35 -4.63 -4.42
C ILE A 6 13.35 -3.89 -5.75
N ASN A 7 12.65 -4.44 -6.74
CA ASN A 7 12.47 -3.75 -8.01
C ASN A 7 11.31 -2.75 -7.84
N VAL A 8 11.69 -1.51 -7.54
CA VAL A 8 10.74 -0.45 -7.21
C VAL A 8 9.77 -0.17 -8.37
N LYS A 9 10.31 -0.07 -9.59
CA LYS A 9 9.48 0.23 -10.76
C LYS A 9 8.50 -0.89 -11.07
N GLU A 10 8.95 -2.13 -10.94
CA GLU A 10 8.09 -3.28 -11.20
C GLU A 10 6.97 -3.35 -10.14
N LEU A 11 7.31 -3.17 -8.88
CA LEU A 11 6.32 -3.21 -7.82
C LEU A 11 5.29 -2.09 -7.99
N LEU A 12 5.75 -0.89 -8.33
CA LEU A 12 4.86 0.24 -8.57
C LEU A 12 3.98 -0.01 -9.81
N SER A 13 4.51 -0.63 -10.86
CA SER A 13 3.71 -0.95 -12.04
C SER A 13 2.57 -1.91 -11.71
N LEU A 14 2.80 -2.84 -10.79
CA LEU A 14 1.75 -3.75 -10.32
C LEU A 14 0.67 -3.00 -9.55
N ALA A 15 1.06 -2.02 -8.74
CA ALA A 15 0.11 -1.17 -8.02
C ALA A 15 -0.73 -0.34 -9.00
N ILE A 16 -0.09 0.22 -10.04
CA ILE A 16 -0.79 0.99 -11.05
C ILE A 16 -1.85 0.13 -11.74
N ARG A 17 -1.50 -1.10 -12.11
CA ARG A 17 -2.44 -2.02 -12.74
C ARG A 17 -3.57 -2.43 -11.80
N ALA A 18 -3.27 -2.58 -10.51
CA ALA A 18 -4.28 -2.96 -9.53
C ALA A 18 -5.38 -1.92 -9.38
N ARG A 19 -5.13 -0.66 -9.74
CA ARG A 19 -6.16 0.39 -9.74
C ARG A 19 -7.39 0.01 -10.55
N GLU A 20 -7.23 -0.81 -11.59
CA GLU A 20 -8.34 -1.22 -12.46
C GLU A 20 -9.37 -2.08 -11.72
N ARG A 21 -8.99 -2.66 -10.59
CA ARG A 21 -9.87 -3.50 -9.78
C ARG A 21 -10.61 -2.72 -8.69
N SER A 22 -10.40 -1.41 -8.59
CA SER A 22 -11.03 -0.62 -7.54
C SER A 22 -12.54 -0.52 -7.74
N TYR A 23 -13.26 -0.46 -6.61
CA TYR A 23 -14.68 -0.16 -6.60
C TYR A 23 -14.84 1.20 -5.93
N CYS A 24 -14.99 2.25 -6.72
CA CYS A 24 -14.95 3.63 -6.22
C CYS A 24 -16.08 4.51 -6.78
N PRO A 25 -17.36 4.08 -6.63
CA PRO A 25 -18.47 4.83 -7.22
C PRO A 25 -18.76 6.17 -6.55
N TYR A 26 -18.27 6.38 -5.33
CA TYR A 26 -18.57 7.60 -4.57
C TYR A 26 -17.50 8.67 -4.77
N SER A 27 -16.22 8.33 -4.62
CA SER A 27 -15.15 9.30 -4.75
C SER A 27 -14.67 9.46 -6.20
N GLY A 28 -14.75 8.43 -6.99
CA GLY A 28 -14.13 8.41 -8.31
C GLY A 28 -12.61 8.31 -8.25
N ILE A 29 -12.04 8.01 -7.08
CA ILE A 29 -10.60 7.86 -6.91
C ILE A 29 -10.26 6.37 -6.87
N SER A 30 -9.46 5.91 -7.85
CA SER A 30 -9.02 4.52 -7.91
C SER A 30 -7.61 4.38 -7.39
N VAL A 31 -7.42 3.46 -6.44
CA VAL A 31 -6.12 3.22 -5.80
C VAL A 31 -5.77 1.75 -5.92
N GLY A 32 -4.50 1.48 -6.21
CA GLY A 32 -3.96 0.13 -6.24
C GLY A 32 -2.77 0.03 -5.32
N ALA A 33 -2.55 -1.16 -4.78
CA ALA A 33 -1.42 -1.45 -3.93
C ALA A 33 -0.81 -2.79 -4.30
N ALA A 34 0.52 -2.89 -4.15
CA ALA A 34 1.26 -4.13 -4.35
C ALA A 34 2.16 -4.32 -3.14
N LEU A 35 1.84 -5.32 -2.32
CA LEU A 35 2.55 -5.63 -1.08
C LEU A 35 3.51 -6.78 -1.32
N LEU A 36 4.79 -6.55 -1.04
CA LEU A 36 5.85 -7.54 -1.22
C LEU A 36 6.23 -8.15 0.12
N THR A 37 6.15 -9.48 0.21
CA THR A 37 6.64 -10.20 1.39
C THR A 37 8.16 -10.35 1.31
N LYS A 38 8.80 -10.64 2.43
CA LYS A 38 10.25 -10.92 2.44
C LYS A 38 10.59 -12.17 1.65
N GLY A 39 9.63 -13.08 1.50
CA GLY A 39 9.81 -14.28 0.68
C GLY A 39 9.66 -14.05 -0.82
N GLY A 40 9.32 -12.84 -1.24
CA GLY A 40 9.20 -12.49 -2.66
C GLY A 40 7.81 -12.61 -3.26
N LYS A 41 6.79 -12.92 -2.46
CA LYS A 41 5.42 -13.02 -2.94
C LYS A 41 4.75 -11.64 -2.93
N VAL A 42 3.92 -11.36 -3.93
CA VAL A 42 3.22 -10.09 -4.05
C VAL A 42 1.72 -10.29 -3.86
N TYR A 43 1.11 -9.44 -3.04
CA TYR A 43 -0.32 -9.37 -2.83
C TYR A 43 -0.85 -8.04 -3.33
N LEU A 44 -1.83 -8.08 -4.22
CA LEU A 44 -2.41 -6.87 -4.79
C LEU A 44 -3.67 -6.48 -4.03
N GLY A 45 -3.92 -5.18 -3.97
CA GLY A 45 -5.15 -4.64 -3.39
C GLY A 45 -5.64 -3.46 -4.19
N ALA A 46 -6.93 -3.19 -4.08
CA ALA A 46 -7.57 -2.01 -4.66
C ALA A 46 -8.57 -1.49 -3.64
N ASN A 47 -8.86 -0.20 -3.67
CA ASN A 47 -9.83 0.37 -2.73
C ASN A 47 -11.24 -0.09 -3.05
N ILE A 48 -12.03 -0.29 -2.00
CA ILE A 48 -13.40 -0.77 -2.10
C ILE A 48 -14.27 0.13 -1.23
N GLU A 49 -15.12 0.92 -1.88
CA GLU A 49 -15.98 1.88 -1.20
C GLU A 49 -17.31 1.28 -0.82
N ASN A 50 -17.99 1.92 0.11
CA ASN A 50 -19.27 1.47 0.63
C ASN A 50 -20.17 2.68 0.85
N SER A 51 -21.45 2.53 0.56
CA SER A 51 -22.42 3.59 0.75
C SER A 51 -22.54 4.04 2.22
N SER A 52 -22.15 3.18 3.14
CA SER A 52 -22.14 3.50 4.57
C SER A 52 -20.85 4.23 4.99
N PHE A 53 -19.88 4.36 4.11
CA PHE A 53 -18.56 4.98 4.25
C PHE A 53 -17.63 4.27 5.24
N THR A 54 -18.05 4.06 6.47
CA THR A 54 -17.20 3.41 7.49
C THR A 54 -16.56 2.09 7.04
N PRO A 55 -17.28 1.17 6.34
CA PRO A 55 -16.66 -0.06 5.85
C PRO A 55 -15.73 0.14 4.66
N THR A 56 -15.67 1.34 4.08
CA THR A 56 -14.75 1.65 2.98
C THR A 56 -13.33 1.30 3.38
N VAL A 57 -12.61 0.63 2.48
CA VAL A 57 -11.27 0.17 2.76
C VAL A 57 -10.29 0.64 1.68
N CYS A 58 -9.11 1.11 2.12
CA CYS A 58 -8.04 1.53 1.21
C CYS A 58 -7.38 0.32 0.56
N ALA A 59 -6.77 0.52 -0.60
CA ALA A 59 -6.07 -0.52 -1.34
C ALA A 59 -4.99 -1.20 -0.49
N GLU A 60 -4.26 -0.42 0.29
CA GLU A 60 -3.17 -0.92 1.14
C GLU A 60 -3.69 -1.95 2.14
N ARG A 61 -4.82 -1.64 2.79
CA ARG A 61 -5.40 -2.57 3.78
C ARG A 61 -5.95 -3.83 3.13
N VAL A 62 -6.49 -3.73 1.93
CA VAL A 62 -6.92 -4.92 1.19
C VAL A 62 -5.73 -5.84 0.95
N ALA A 63 -4.60 -5.29 0.50
CA ALA A 63 -3.40 -6.07 0.26
C ALA A 63 -2.88 -6.72 1.55
N PHE A 64 -2.78 -5.95 2.63
CA PHE A 64 -2.32 -6.49 3.93
C PHE A 64 -3.26 -7.57 4.46
N PHE A 65 -4.56 -7.33 4.44
CA PHE A 65 -5.51 -8.26 5.01
C PHE A 65 -5.57 -9.58 4.22
N LYS A 66 -5.42 -9.50 2.90
CA LYS A 66 -5.28 -10.70 2.09
C LYS A 66 -4.05 -11.51 2.49
N ALA A 67 -2.91 -10.84 2.56
CA ALA A 67 -1.64 -11.49 2.89
C ALA A 67 -1.69 -12.11 4.29
N ILE A 68 -2.15 -11.35 5.27
CA ILE A 68 -2.21 -11.80 6.66
C ILE A 68 -3.19 -12.96 6.82
N SER A 69 -4.32 -12.92 6.13
CA SER A 69 -5.30 -14.02 6.19
C SER A 69 -4.78 -15.30 5.54
N GLU A 70 -3.77 -15.21 4.68
CA GLU A 70 -3.09 -16.38 4.11
C GLU A 70 -1.88 -16.83 4.94
N GLY A 71 -1.62 -16.17 6.07
CA GLY A 71 -0.56 -16.60 6.97
C GLY A 71 0.74 -15.80 6.87
N GLU A 72 0.81 -14.81 5.98
CA GLU A 72 2.02 -13.98 5.85
C GLU A 72 2.18 -13.05 7.06
N ARG A 73 3.44 -12.85 7.48
CA ARG A 73 3.75 -11.99 8.63
C ARG A 73 4.99 -11.11 8.39
N ASP A 74 5.80 -11.43 7.39
CA ASP A 74 7.07 -10.73 7.14
C ASP A 74 7.00 -9.98 5.82
N PHE A 75 7.03 -8.64 5.90
CA PHE A 75 6.83 -7.78 4.74
C PHE A 75 8.05 -6.92 4.47
N ALA A 76 8.37 -6.73 3.19
CA ALA A 76 9.53 -5.96 2.76
C ALA A 76 9.17 -4.56 2.27
N ALA A 77 8.10 -4.43 1.49
CA ALA A 77 7.73 -3.15 0.88
C ALA A 77 6.28 -3.17 0.41
N ILE A 78 5.74 -1.98 0.22
CA ILE A 78 4.45 -1.80 -0.46
C ILE A 78 4.59 -0.66 -1.47
N ALA A 79 4.00 -0.83 -2.65
CA ALA A 79 3.87 0.24 -3.62
C ALA A 79 2.40 0.64 -3.73
N ILE A 80 2.15 1.93 -3.91
CA ILE A 80 0.81 2.51 -3.94
C ILE A 80 0.72 3.45 -5.13
N ALA A 81 -0.38 3.36 -5.86
CA ALA A 81 -0.67 4.26 -6.96
C ALA A 81 -2.15 4.66 -6.90
N GLY A 82 -2.43 5.93 -7.07
CA GLY A 82 -3.80 6.41 -6.98
C GLY A 82 -4.04 7.66 -7.82
N GLY A 83 -5.30 7.91 -8.10
CA GLY A 83 -5.72 9.07 -8.86
C GLY A 83 -7.16 8.92 -9.31
N LYS A 84 -7.64 9.89 -10.08
CA LYS A 84 -8.99 9.83 -10.63
C LYS A 84 -9.12 8.61 -11.54
N ARG A 85 -10.25 7.91 -11.42
CA ARG A 85 -10.53 6.73 -12.22
C ARG A 85 -10.42 7.06 -13.71
N GLY A 86 -9.70 6.21 -14.46
CA GLY A 86 -9.49 6.38 -15.89
C GLY A 86 -8.40 7.39 -16.24
N MET A 87 -7.78 8.02 -15.25
CA MET A 87 -6.70 8.98 -15.45
C MET A 87 -5.36 8.40 -14.98
N PRO A 88 -4.24 8.94 -15.47
CA PRO A 88 -2.93 8.52 -14.97
C PRO A 88 -2.82 8.68 -13.46
N SER A 89 -1.92 7.90 -12.83
CA SER A 89 -1.67 8.00 -11.40
C SER A 89 -1.09 9.36 -11.04
N ASN A 90 -1.52 9.88 -9.90
CA ASN A 90 -0.97 11.09 -9.32
C ASN A 90 0.44 10.77 -8.79
N PRO A 91 1.47 11.54 -9.18
CA PRO A 91 2.83 11.28 -8.68
C PRO A 91 2.97 11.46 -7.16
N ASP A 92 2.08 12.20 -6.54
CA ASP A 92 2.10 12.40 -5.09
C ASP A 92 0.82 11.81 -4.46
N PHE A 93 0.87 10.51 -4.17
CA PHE A 93 -0.28 9.81 -3.61
C PHE A 93 0.18 8.89 -2.47
N PRO A 94 0.61 9.47 -1.34
CA PRO A 94 1.08 8.68 -0.19
C PRO A 94 -0.08 7.96 0.51
N PRO A 95 0.20 6.96 1.34
CA PRO A 95 -0.85 6.27 2.09
C PRO A 95 -1.46 7.17 3.15
N CYS A 96 -2.75 7.01 3.42
CA CYS A 96 -3.43 7.75 4.48
C CYS A 96 -2.93 7.32 5.87
N GLY A 97 -3.28 8.10 6.89
CA GLY A 97 -2.84 7.83 8.26
C GLY A 97 -3.33 6.48 8.80
N VAL A 98 -4.56 6.08 8.45
CA VAL A 98 -5.11 4.80 8.90
C VAL A 98 -4.28 3.65 8.35
N CYS A 99 -3.89 3.71 7.07
CA CYS A 99 -3.05 2.67 6.47
C CYS A 99 -1.66 2.66 7.07
N ARG A 100 -1.09 3.83 7.38
CA ARG A 100 0.22 3.89 8.05
C ARG A 100 0.15 3.22 9.43
N GLN A 101 -0.94 3.42 10.15
CA GLN A 101 -1.16 2.77 11.44
C GLN A 101 -1.25 1.25 11.30
N VAL A 102 -1.96 0.77 10.28
CA VAL A 102 -2.03 -0.67 10.01
C VAL A 102 -0.63 -1.23 9.69
N MET A 103 0.16 -0.51 8.91
CA MET A 103 1.54 -0.91 8.62
C MET A 103 2.37 -1.04 9.89
N SER A 104 2.18 -0.15 10.85
CA SER A 104 2.98 -0.17 12.08
C SER A 104 2.70 -1.40 12.95
N GLU A 105 1.55 -2.03 12.79
CA GLU A 105 1.24 -3.27 13.51
C GLU A 105 2.06 -4.45 12.99
N PHE A 106 2.28 -4.51 11.68
CA PHE A 106 2.83 -5.68 11.00
C PHE A 106 4.24 -5.50 10.47
N CYS A 107 4.77 -4.28 10.45
CA CYS A 107 6.04 -3.97 9.81
C CYS A 107 6.95 -3.21 10.78
N SER A 108 8.26 -3.38 10.58
CA SER A 108 9.26 -2.60 11.30
C SER A 108 9.42 -1.21 10.68
N GLY A 109 10.15 -0.32 11.35
CA GLY A 109 10.34 1.06 10.88
C GLY A 109 11.09 1.17 9.57
N ASP A 110 11.83 0.15 9.16
CA ASP A 110 12.58 0.13 7.91
C ASP A 110 11.76 -0.41 6.72
N PHE A 111 10.51 -0.77 6.95
CA PHE A 111 9.59 -1.18 5.87
C PHE A 111 9.48 -0.06 4.84
N ARG A 112 9.61 -0.41 3.57
CA ARG A 112 9.64 0.58 2.50
C ARG A 112 8.26 0.84 1.94
N VAL A 113 7.91 2.11 1.83
CA VAL A 113 6.63 2.57 1.30
C VAL A 113 6.93 3.40 0.05
N ILE A 114 6.41 2.96 -1.07
CA ILE A 114 6.73 3.49 -2.39
C ILE A 114 5.45 4.00 -3.03
N TRP A 115 5.49 5.21 -3.59
CA TRP A 115 4.34 5.72 -4.35
C TRP A 115 4.81 6.58 -5.51
N GLY A 116 3.92 6.77 -6.48
CA GLY A 116 4.26 7.57 -7.64
C GLY A 116 3.45 7.19 -8.88
N ASP A 117 3.87 7.72 -10.01
CA ASP A 117 3.21 7.48 -11.29
C ASP A 117 4.05 6.61 -12.25
N GLY A 118 5.20 6.12 -11.78
CA GLY A 118 6.14 5.34 -12.59
C GLY A 118 7.32 6.15 -13.07
N GLU A 119 7.20 7.47 -13.20
CA GLU A 119 8.31 8.37 -13.55
C GLU A 119 8.80 9.10 -12.31
N GLN A 120 7.88 9.71 -11.57
CA GLN A 120 8.17 10.33 -10.29
C GLN A 120 7.85 9.30 -9.21
N ILE A 121 8.86 8.93 -8.44
CA ILE A 121 8.74 7.86 -7.44
C ILE A 121 9.28 8.34 -6.12
N ALA A 122 8.45 8.23 -5.07
CA ALA A 122 8.87 8.41 -3.69
C ALA A 122 9.11 7.02 -3.08
N ASP A 123 10.16 6.90 -2.29
CA ASP A 123 10.55 5.65 -1.65
C ASP A 123 11.02 6.01 -0.24
N LYS A 124 10.14 5.82 0.73
CA LYS A 124 10.37 6.22 2.11
C LYS A 124 10.27 5.02 3.02
N THR A 125 10.89 5.11 4.20
CA THR A 125 10.66 4.10 5.23
C THR A 125 9.41 4.45 6.03
N LEU A 126 8.80 3.45 6.64
CA LEU A 126 7.64 3.67 7.51
C LEU A 126 7.99 4.63 8.64
N LYS A 127 9.19 4.51 9.21
CA LYS A 127 9.67 5.40 10.26
C LYS A 127 9.67 6.86 9.82
N GLU A 128 10.01 7.14 8.57
CA GLU A 128 10.03 8.50 8.05
C GLU A 128 8.62 9.09 7.90
N ILE A 129 7.63 8.27 7.55
CA ILE A 129 6.27 8.77 7.29
C ILE A 129 5.29 8.54 8.45
N LEU A 130 5.76 7.89 9.52
CA LEU A 130 4.97 7.73 10.75
C LEU A 130 5.91 7.88 11.95
N PRO A 131 6.46 9.08 12.16
CA PRO A 131 7.34 9.33 13.30
C PRO A 131 6.55 9.32 14.60
N CYS A 132 7.20 8.92 15.70
CA CYS A 132 6.59 8.87 17.03
C CYS A 132 5.30 8.04 17.02
N SER A 133 5.32 6.91 16.33
CA SER A 133 4.11 6.10 16.18
C SER A 133 3.67 5.47 17.50
N PHE A 134 2.35 5.33 17.64
CA PHE A 134 1.77 4.52 18.70
C PHE A 134 1.57 3.10 18.15
N ASP A 135 2.19 2.12 18.78
CA ASP A 135 2.10 0.74 18.31
C ASP A 135 2.10 -0.24 19.49
N LYS A 136 2.15 -1.54 19.19
CA LYS A 136 2.08 -2.59 20.20
C LYS A 136 3.21 -2.51 21.22
N ASN A 137 4.32 -1.86 20.91
CA ASN A 137 5.43 -1.69 21.86
C ASN A 137 5.08 -0.72 22.98
N ASN A 138 3.98 0.04 22.85
CA ASN A 138 3.51 0.95 23.88
C ASN A 138 2.56 0.28 24.88
N LEU A 139 2.17 -0.97 24.63
CA LEU A 139 1.20 -1.69 25.49
C LEU A 139 1.84 -2.75 26.38
#